data_c309c1598de06a7a2499cbb86df4fb5d
#
_entry.id   c309c1598de06a7a2499cbb86df4fb5d
#
_cell.length_a   1.000
_cell.length_b   1.000
_cell.length_c   1.000
_cell.angle_alpha   90.00
_cell.angle_beta   90.00
_cell.angle_gamma   90.00
#
_symmetry.space_group_name_H-M   'P 1'
#
loop_
_entity.id
_entity.type
_entity.pdbx_description
1 polymer ?
#
loop_
_entity_poly.entity_id
_entity_poly.type
_entity_poly.pdbx_seq_one_letter_code
_entity_poly.pdbx_strand_id
1 'polypeptide(L)'
;MYFNLTFSKTHNFIKWLKFNILPPIIWLLIYLVGRTAKFIVIGEENYKKIKGPVIFTFWHNRIFLSVYYYRYILRKKNICVLTSPSRDGEILSRLVTKLGFSRVRGSSQHYGKSALTVMLEFFEKGSDGAIVPDGPQGPKYKVKEGVIRIARKAGLPLIPAAYNVSKKKILSTWDSFILPLPFSRAVLIYGEPLYISSNESDEEYRKLLEKRLKEITEQADECFNK
;
A
#
# COMPACT_ATOMS: atom_id res chain seq x y z
N MET A 1 4.23 -45.54 12.99
CA MET A 1 3.46 -44.94 11.88
C MET A 1 2.44 -43.87 12.30
N TYR A 2 2.16 -43.67 13.58
CA TYR A 2 1.16 -42.72 14.10
C TYR A 2 1.70 -41.26 14.35
N PHE A 3 3.01 -41.09 14.38
CA PHE A 3 3.61 -39.78 14.71
C PHE A 3 3.57 -38.74 13.55
N ASN A 4 3.52 -39.21 12.30
CA ASN A 4 3.53 -38.33 11.12
C ASN A 4 2.15 -37.76 10.76
N LEU A 5 1.05 -38.35 11.22
CA LEU A 5 -0.31 -37.91 10.92
C LEU A 5 -0.76 -36.73 11.81
N THR A 6 -0.25 -36.66 13.03
CA THR A 6 -0.55 -35.57 13.99
C THR A 6 0.18 -34.27 13.63
N PHE A 7 1.42 -34.35 13.20
CA PHE A 7 2.22 -33.20 12.74
C PHE A 7 1.61 -32.54 11.49
N SER A 8 1.07 -33.32 10.57
CA SER A 8 0.41 -32.81 9.36
C SER A 8 -0.89 -32.07 9.68
N LYS A 9 -1.70 -32.61 10.60
CA LYS A 9 -2.99 -31.99 11.00
C LYS A 9 -2.79 -30.67 11.76
N THR A 10 -1.85 -30.60 12.69
CA THR A 10 -1.53 -29.37 13.44
C THR A 10 -0.93 -28.29 12.53
N HIS A 11 -0.06 -28.66 11.59
CA HIS A 11 0.50 -27.70 10.63
C HIS A 11 -0.59 -27.12 9.70
N ASN A 12 -1.50 -27.96 9.22
CA ASN A 12 -2.64 -27.51 8.40
C ASN A 12 -3.62 -26.66 9.18
N PHE A 13 -3.85 -26.95 10.46
CA PHE A 13 -4.72 -26.15 11.34
C PHE A 13 -4.11 -24.76 11.63
N ILE A 14 -2.82 -24.67 11.97
CA ILE A 14 -2.13 -23.38 12.17
C ILE A 14 -2.14 -22.55 10.89
N LYS A 15 -1.96 -23.18 9.74
CA LYS A 15 -2.03 -22.53 8.44
C LYS A 15 -3.43 -22.00 8.16
N TRP A 16 -4.45 -22.81 8.42
CA TRP A 16 -5.85 -22.42 8.28
C TRP A 16 -6.17 -21.22 9.20
N LEU A 17 -5.72 -21.24 10.47
CA LEU A 17 -5.89 -20.15 11.43
C LEU A 17 -5.27 -18.85 10.92
N LYS A 18 -4.03 -18.88 10.43
CA LYS A 18 -3.34 -17.71 9.87
C LYS A 18 -4.11 -17.10 8.71
N PHE A 19 -4.62 -17.90 7.80
CA PHE A 19 -5.26 -17.38 6.58
C PHE A 19 -6.72 -16.96 6.77
N ASN A 20 -7.43 -17.50 7.74
CA ASN A 20 -8.85 -17.22 7.93
C ASN A 20 -9.15 -16.32 9.12
N ILE A 21 -8.33 -16.32 10.16
CA ILE A 21 -8.56 -15.53 11.38
C ILE A 21 -7.73 -14.23 11.39
N LEU A 22 -6.48 -14.27 10.96
CA LEU A 22 -5.62 -13.08 10.99
C LEU A 22 -6.13 -11.92 10.11
N PRO A 23 -6.56 -12.12 8.85
CA PRO A 23 -7.07 -11.02 8.03
C PRO A 23 -8.29 -10.29 8.63
N PRO A 24 -9.33 -10.97 9.15
CA PRO A 24 -10.43 -10.27 9.82
C PRO A 24 -10.02 -9.53 11.10
N ILE A 25 -9.06 -10.04 11.87
CA ILE A 25 -8.53 -9.34 13.04
C ILE A 25 -7.80 -8.07 12.61
N ILE A 26 -6.91 -8.14 11.62
CA ILE A 26 -6.20 -6.97 11.09
C ILE A 26 -7.20 -5.96 10.53
N TRP A 27 -8.20 -6.42 9.78
CA TRP A 27 -9.26 -5.56 9.27
C TRP A 27 -9.99 -4.82 10.41
N LEU A 28 -10.37 -5.54 11.47
CA LEU A 28 -11.05 -4.96 12.63
C LEU A 28 -10.17 -3.92 13.35
N LEU A 29 -8.88 -4.22 13.52
CA LEU A 29 -7.92 -3.27 14.08
C LEU A 29 -7.79 -2.00 13.22
N ILE A 30 -7.65 -2.15 11.90
CA ILE A 30 -7.62 -1.01 10.97
C ILE A 30 -8.90 -0.19 11.10
N TYR A 31 -10.06 -0.84 11.16
CA TYR A 31 -11.35 -0.18 11.28
C TYR A 31 -11.48 0.58 12.60
N LEU A 32 -11.22 -0.07 13.74
CA LEU A 32 -11.37 0.54 15.07
C LEU A 32 -10.38 1.69 15.28
N VAL A 33 -9.11 1.49 14.94
CA VAL A 33 -8.09 2.55 15.08
C VAL A 33 -8.40 3.71 14.15
N GLY A 34 -8.72 3.43 12.90
CA GLY A 34 -9.02 4.47 11.91
C GLY A 34 -10.28 5.27 12.27
N ARG A 35 -11.32 4.61 12.84
CA ARG A 35 -12.55 5.29 13.27
C ARG A 35 -12.34 6.27 14.42
N THR A 36 -11.33 6.04 15.24
CA THR A 36 -10.98 6.95 16.35
C THR A 36 -9.94 8.00 15.96
N ALA A 37 -9.32 7.87 14.80
CA ALA A 37 -8.32 8.81 14.33
C ALA A 37 -8.96 10.10 13.80
N LYS A 38 -8.34 11.24 14.15
CA LYS A 38 -8.72 12.55 13.61
C LYS A 38 -7.75 12.90 12.48
N PHE A 39 -8.27 12.92 11.24
CA PHE A 39 -7.46 13.17 10.05
C PHE A 39 -7.32 14.67 9.75
N ILE A 40 -6.10 15.07 9.45
CA ILE A 40 -5.73 16.34 8.79
C ILE A 40 -5.14 15.92 7.44
N VAL A 41 -5.66 16.46 6.36
CA VAL A 41 -5.24 16.13 5.00
C VAL A 41 -4.65 17.34 4.31
N ILE A 42 -3.49 17.15 3.71
CA ILE A 42 -2.72 18.21 3.02
C ILE A 42 -2.50 17.75 1.58
N GLY A 43 -2.70 18.64 0.62
CA GLY A 43 -2.45 18.37 -0.81
C GLY A 43 -3.51 17.47 -1.47
N GLU A 44 -4.71 17.38 -0.90
CA GLU A 44 -5.78 16.54 -1.47
C GLU A 44 -6.19 17.00 -2.88
N GLU A 45 -6.05 18.28 -3.18
CA GLU A 45 -6.26 18.89 -4.48
C GLU A 45 -5.32 18.35 -5.55
N ASN A 46 -4.16 17.83 -5.19
CA ASN A 46 -3.16 17.29 -6.11
C ASN A 46 -3.69 16.08 -6.92
N TYR A 47 -4.61 15.30 -6.34
CA TYR A 47 -5.22 14.20 -7.08
C TYR A 47 -6.70 14.44 -7.43
N LYS A 48 -7.44 15.25 -6.67
CA LYS A 48 -8.87 15.50 -6.93
C LYS A 48 -9.12 16.22 -8.25
N LYS A 49 -8.19 17.04 -8.72
CA LYS A 49 -8.27 17.74 -10.01
C LYS A 49 -8.04 16.84 -11.22
N ILE A 50 -7.50 15.65 -11.01
CA ILE A 50 -7.17 14.71 -12.10
C ILE A 50 -8.46 14.00 -12.53
N LYS A 51 -8.77 14.12 -13.81
CA LYS A 51 -9.86 13.36 -14.42
C LYS A 51 -9.34 11.99 -14.84
N GLY A 52 -9.89 10.93 -14.26
CA GLY A 52 -9.49 9.56 -14.54
C GLY A 52 -8.71 8.89 -13.39
N PRO A 53 -8.23 7.67 -13.64
CA PRO A 53 -7.49 6.89 -12.66
C PRO A 53 -6.13 7.49 -12.32
N VAL A 54 -5.67 7.21 -11.11
CA VAL A 54 -4.33 7.56 -10.63
C VAL A 54 -3.70 6.36 -9.93
N ILE A 55 -2.40 6.38 -9.75
CA ILE A 55 -1.68 5.36 -8.98
C ILE A 55 -1.14 6.00 -7.70
N PHE A 56 -1.77 5.68 -6.57
CA PHE A 56 -1.27 6.09 -5.26
C PHE A 56 -0.04 5.29 -4.88
N THR A 57 1.00 5.98 -4.41
CA THR A 57 2.24 5.36 -3.94
C THR A 57 2.57 5.83 -2.53
N PHE A 58 2.89 4.89 -1.66
CA PHE A 58 3.28 5.14 -0.27
C PHE A 58 4.21 4.03 0.23
N TRP A 59 5.07 4.36 1.20
CA TRP A 59 6.00 3.39 1.76
C TRP A 59 5.29 2.25 2.49
N HIS A 60 5.91 1.08 2.55
CA HIS A 60 5.36 -0.12 3.18
C HIS A 60 4.97 0.12 4.66
N ASN A 61 5.79 0.86 5.39
CA ASN A 61 5.51 1.20 6.79
C ASN A 61 4.36 2.21 7.00
N ARG A 62 3.81 2.76 5.92
CA ARG A 62 2.71 3.76 5.92
C ARG A 62 1.41 3.20 5.33
N ILE A 63 1.21 1.87 5.36
CA ILE A 63 0.01 1.24 4.78
C ILE A 63 -1.21 1.38 5.69
N PHE A 64 -1.06 1.23 7.01
CA PHE A 64 -2.15 0.97 7.96
C PHE A 64 -3.31 1.97 7.86
N LEU A 65 -3.05 3.26 8.03
CA LEU A 65 -4.11 4.28 7.92
C LEU A 65 -4.42 4.70 6.49
N SER A 66 -3.49 4.51 5.55
CA SER A 66 -3.77 4.77 4.13
C SER A 66 -4.94 3.92 3.64
N VAL A 67 -4.94 2.61 3.92
CA VAL A 67 -6.04 1.72 3.50
C VAL A 67 -7.36 2.07 4.18
N TYR A 68 -7.34 2.49 5.46
CA TYR A 68 -8.55 2.96 6.14
C TYR A 68 -9.09 4.22 5.48
N TYR A 69 -8.24 5.21 5.23
CA TYR A 69 -8.61 6.49 4.65
C TYR A 69 -9.24 6.30 3.26
N TYR A 70 -8.59 5.56 2.38
CA TYR A 70 -9.12 5.28 1.04
C TYR A 70 -10.47 4.56 1.10
N ARG A 71 -10.62 3.59 1.97
CA ARG A 71 -11.83 2.76 2.04
C ARG A 71 -13.01 3.46 2.67
N TYR A 72 -12.81 4.15 3.79
CA TYR A 72 -13.88 4.63 4.65
C TYR A 72 -14.09 6.14 4.60
N ILE A 73 -13.06 6.91 4.35
CA ILE A 73 -13.16 8.37 4.25
C ILE A 73 -13.38 8.80 2.79
N LEU A 74 -12.50 8.42 1.89
CA LEU A 74 -12.67 8.71 0.45
C LEU A 74 -13.74 7.85 -0.21
N ARG A 75 -14.15 6.75 0.45
CA ARG A 75 -15.12 5.78 -0.07
C ARG A 75 -14.75 5.21 -1.45
N LYS A 76 -13.46 5.20 -1.76
CA LYS A 76 -12.93 4.62 -2.99
C LYS A 76 -13.10 3.09 -2.94
N LYS A 77 -13.91 2.54 -3.85
CA LYS A 77 -14.14 1.09 -3.97
C LYS A 77 -13.33 0.49 -5.11
N ASN A 78 -13.09 1.27 -6.15
CA ASN A 78 -12.40 0.82 -7.35
C ASN A 78 -10.90 1.09 -7.24
N ILE A 79 -10.23 0.41 -6.30
CA ILE A 79 -8.77 0.45 -6.19
C ILE A 79 -8.24 -0.95 -6.45
N CYS A 80 -7.26 -1.06 -7.33
CA CYS A 80 -6.53 -2.28 -7.60
C CYS A 80 -5.19 -2.24 -6.85
N VAL A 81 -4.94 -3.26 -6.04
CA VAL A 81 -3.74 -3.37 -5.19
C VAL A 81 -2.85 -4.51 -5.69
N LEU A 82 -1.58 -4.21 -5.94
CA LEU A 82 -0.59 -5.23 -6.28
C LEU A 82 -0.13 -5.95 -5.01
N THR A 83 -0.32 -7.27 -4.97
CA THR A 83 0.08 -8.12 -3.83
C THR A 83 1.08 -9.18 -4.26
N SER A 84 2.05 -9.47 -3.39
CA SER A 84 3.04 -10.53 -3.64
C SER A 84 2.37 -11.92 -3.73
N PRO A 85 2.89 -12.84 -4.59
CA PRO A 85 2.44 -14.23 -4.64
C PRO A 85 2.91 -15.06 -3.42
N SER A 86 3.71 -14.50 -2.51
CA SER A 86 4.21 -15.18 -1.31
C SER A 86 3.10 -15.58 -0.34
N ARG A 87 3.44 -16.40 0.68
CA ARG A 87 2.49 -16.79 1.74
C ARG A 87 2.00 -15.58 2.55
N ASP A 88 2.86 -14.62 2.84
CA ASP A 88 2.47 -13.38 3.53
C ASP A 88 1.61 -12.49 2.62
N GLY A 89 1.90 -12.51 1.31
CA GLY A 89 1.05 -11.89 0.30
C GLY A 89 -0.35 -12.47 0.21
N GLU A 90 -0.57 -13.76 0.59
CA GLU A 90 -1.91 -14.35 0.68
C GLU A 90 -2.74 -13.73 1.82
N ILE A 91 -2.13 -13.48 2.98
CA ILE A 91 -2.79 -12.79 4.11
C ILE A 91 -3.21 -11.39 3.69
N LEU A 92 -2.28 -10.64 3.10
CA LEU A 92 -2.55 -9.29 2.57
C LEU A 92 -3.64 -9.32 1.49
N SER A 93 -3.59 -10.28 0.59
CA SER A 93 -4.56 -10.47 -0.48
C SER A 93 -5.99 -10.65 0.07
N ARG A 94 -6.16 -11.47 1.11
CA ARG A 94 -7.45 -11.66 1.79
C ARG A 94 -7.91 -10.41 2.54
N LEU A 95 -6.98 -9.70 3.18
CA LEU A 95 -7.26 -8.41 3.82
C LEU A 95 -7.73 -7.36 2.80
N VAL A 96 -7.04 -7.24 1.68
CA VAL A 96 -7.38 -6.33 0.56
C VAL A 96 -8.79 -6.61 0.05
N THR A 97 -9.13 -7.90 -0.17
CA THR A 97 -10.49 -8.30 -0.59
C THR A 97 -11.53 -7.96 0.49
N LYS A 98 -11.23 -8.19 1.77
CA LYS A 98 -12.13 -7.85 2.87
C LYS A 98 -12.36 -6.35 3.01
N LEU A 99 -11.37 -5.55 2.67
CA LEU A 99 -11.49 -4.09 2.55
C LEU A 99 -12.31 -3.65 1.33
N GLY A 100 -12.70 -4.57 0.44
CA GLY A 100 -13.47 -4.29 -0.76
C GLY A 100 -12.65 -3.70 -1.90
N PHE A 101 -11.34 -3.92 -1.91
CA PHE A 101 -10.44 -3.55 -3.00
C PHE A 101 -10.22 -4.74 -3.95
N SER A 102 -9.94 -4.44 -5.21
CA SER A 102 -9.50 -5.43 -6.18
C SER A 102 -8.04 -5.80 -5.94
N ARG A 103 -7.70 -7.06 -6.14
CA ARG A 103 -6.33 -7.55 -5.94
C ARG A 103 -5.74 -8.05 -7.25
N VAL A 104 -4.48 -7.73 -7.48
CA VAL A 104 -3.67 -8.32 -8.53
C VAL A 104 -2.48 -9.01 -7.87
N ARG A 105 -2.27 -10.30 -8.19
CA ARG A 105 -1.14 -11.05 -7.67
C ARG A 105 0.02 -11.02 -8.66
N GLY A 106 1.17 -10.54 -8.22
CA GLY A 106 2.38 -10.50 -9.03
C GLY A 106 3.58 -10.04 -8.25
N SER A 107 4.74 -10.33 -8.80
CA SER A 107 6.01 -9.74 -8.33
C SER A 107 6.85 -9.39 -9.54
N SER A 108 7.82 -8.51 -9.35
CA SER A 108 8.80 -8.16 -10.39
C SER A 108 9.63 -9.36 -10.89
N GLN A 109 9.63 -10.47 -10.16
CA GLN A 109 10.48 -11.63 -10.46
C GLN A 109 9.74 -12.83 -11.09
N HIS A 110 8.48 -13.11 -10.74
CA HIS A 110 7.86 -14.39 -11.10
C HIS A 110 6.58 -14.32 -11.96
N TYR A 111 5.86 -13.19 -11.96
CA TYR A 111 4.61 -13.04 -12.72
C TYR A 111 4.45 -11.63 -13.30
N GLY A 112 5.56 -10.92 -13.50
CA GLY A 112 5.56 -9.50 -13.83
C GLY A 112 4.70 -9.11 -15.03
N LYS A 113 4.77 -9.87 -16.14
CA LYS A 113 3.99 -9.55 -17.35
C LYS A 113 2.49 -9.75 -17.13
N SER A 114 2.07 -10.84 -16.49
CA SER A 114 0.65 -11.11 -16.25
C SER A 114 0.03 -10.16 -15.24
N ALA A 115 0.75 -9.81 -14.17
CA ALA A 115 0.27 -8.84 -13.18
C ALA A 115 0.12 -7.44 -13.79
N LEU A 116 1.07 -7.01 -14.62
CA LEU A 116 0.98 -5.74 -15.35
C LEU A 116 -0.26 -5.71 -16.25
N THR A 117 -0.49 -6.76 -17.05
CA THR A 117 -1.65 -6.83 -17.94
C THR A 117 -2.96 -6.71 -17.17
N VAL A 118 -3.10 -7.46 -16.07
CA VAL A 118 -4.32 -7.40 -15.24
C VAL A 118 -4.49 -6.02 -14.60
N MET A 119 -3.42 -5.37 -14.16
CA MET A 119 -3.51 -4.00 -13.64
C MET A 119 -3.97 -3.01 -14.71
N LEU A 120 -3.46 -3.11 -15.94
CA LEU A 120 -3.87 -2.26 -17.05
C LEU A 120 -5.37 -2.42 -17.34
N GLU A 121 -5.90 -3.65 -17.34
CA GLU A 121 -7.34 -3.91 -17.49
C GLU A 121 -8.19 -3.23 -16.39
N PHE A 122 -7.70 -3.20 -15.13
CA PHE A 122 -8.37 -2.46 -14.06
C PHE A 122 -8.35 -0.95 -14.29
N PHE A 123 -7.23 -0.40 -14.75
CA PHE A 123 -7.10 1.03 -15.05
C PHE A 123 -8.00 1.46 -16.22
N GLU A 124 -8.08 0.67 -17.29
CA GLU A 124 -8.99 0.90 -18.41
C GLU A 124 -10.46 0.92 -17.96
N LYS A 125 -10.82 0.15 -16.93
CA LYS A 125 -12.15 0.15 -16.29
C LYS A 125 -12.35 1.29 -15.28
N GLY A 126 -11.43 2.24 -15.21
CA GLY A 126 -11.51 3.41 -14.33
C GLY A 126 -11.12 3.15 -12.86
N SER A 127 -10.41 2.05 -12.57
CA SER A 127 -9.91 1.78 -11.22
C SER A 127 -8.64 2.58 -10.94
N ASP A 128 -8.51 3.12 -9.73
CA ASP A 128 -7.23 3.64 -9.24
C ASP A 128 -6.27 2.49 -8.91
N GLY A 129 -4.96 2.76 -8.91
CA GLY A 129 -3.93 1.85 -8.42
C GLY A 129 -3.46 2.19 -7.00
N ALA A 130 -3.02 1.19 -6.26
CA ALA A 130 -2.24 1.41 -5.04
C ALA A 130 -1.00 0.51 -5.06
N ILE A 131 0.17 1.11 -5.06
CA ILE A 131 1.45 0.41 -5.16
C ILE A 131 2.39 0.88 -4.05
N VAL A 132 2.99 -0.10 -3.38
CA VAL A 132 4.01 0.08 -2.35
C VAL A 132 5.38 -0.09 -3.02
N PRO A 133 6.11 1.01 -3.29
CA PRO A 133 7.25 0.99 -4.21
C PRO A 133 8.51 0.32 -3.64
N ASP A 134 8.68 0.26 -2.31
CA ASP A 134 9.77 -0.47 -1.66
C ASP A 134 9.48 -1.99 -1.57
N GLY A 135 8.23 -2.38 -1.74
CA GLY A 135 7.82 -3.78 -1.77
C GLY A 135 7.97 -4.50 -0.42
N PRO A 136 7.56 -5.79 -0.35
CA PRO A 136 7.48 -6.51 0.93
C PRO A 136 8.85 -6.93 1.52
N GLN A 137 9.90 -6.85 0.75
CA GLN A 137 11.26 -7.26 1.17
C GLN A 137 12.23 -6.09 1.28
N GLY A 138 11.77 -4.86 1.01
CA GLY A 138 12.60 -3.67 1.03
C GLY A 138 13.70 -3.64 -0.05
N PRO A 139 14.76 -2.89 0.18
CA PRO A 139 15.06 -2.13 1.41
C PRO A 139 14.12 -0.93 1.63
N LYS A 140 13.96 -0.55 2.90
CA LYS A 140 13.12 0.56 3.33
C LYS A 140 13.46 1.86 2.58
N TYR A 141 12.42 2.55 2.11
CA TYR A 141 12.55 3.84 1.43
C TYR A 141 13.38 3.79 0.14
N LYS A 142 13.31 2.67 -0.57
CA LYS A 142 13.92 2.49 -1.88
C LYS A 142 12.86 2.13 -2.92
N VAL A 143 12.67 2.99 -3.88
CA VAL A 143 11.71 2.76 -4.98
C VAL A 143 12.26 1.70 -5.93
N LYS A 144 11.45 0.68 -6.24
CA LYS A 144 11.73 -0.34 -7.25
C LYS A 144 11.21 0.12 -8.62
N GLU A 145 11.89 -0.27 -9.68
CA GLU A 145 11.54 0.13 -11.06
C GLU A 145 10.10 -0.27 -11.47
N GLY A 146 9.56 -1.33 -10.88
CA GLY A 146 8.26 -1.86 -11.27
C GLY A 146 7.12 -0.84 -11.22
N VAL A 147 7.13 0.09 -10.26
CA VAL A 147 6.10 1.13 -10.16
C VAL A 147 6.18 2.12 -11.34
N ILE A 148 7.39 2.48 -11.75
CA ILE A 148 7.60 3.39 -12.89
C ILE A 148 7.14 2.72 -14.19
N ARG A 149 7.52 1.47 -14.40
CA ARG A 149 7.12 0.68 -15.59
C ARG A 149 5.59 0.53 -15.69
N ILE A 150 4.91 0.30 -14.54
CA ILE A 150 3.45 0.21 -14.50
C ILE A 150 2.84 1.56 -14.88
N ALA A 151 3.27 2.65 -14.27
CA ALA A 151 2.76 3.99 -14.53
C ALA A 151 2.99 4.42 -16.00
N ARG A 152 4.17 4.16 -16.54
CA ARG A 152 4.52 4.43 -17.95
C ARG A 152 3.61 3.66 -18.92
N LYS A 153 3.42 2.37 -18.69
CA LYS A 153 2.55 1.52 -19.53
C LYS A 153 1.08 1.89 -19.44
N ALA A 154 0.65 2.32 -18.25
CA ALA A 154 -0.73 2.75 -18.02
C ALA A 154 -1.00 4.19 -18.51
N GLY A 155 0.03 5.02 -18.72
CA GLY A 155 -0.15 6.44 -18.99
C GLY A 155 -0.76 7.21 -17.81
N LEU A 156 -0.62 6.69 -16.57
CA LEU A 156 -1.26 7.23 -15.38
C LEU A 156 -0.24 7.94 -14.47
N PRO A 157 -0.64 9.06 -13.82
CA PRO A 157 0.21 9.73 -12.88
C PRO A 157 0.38 8.94 -11.58
N LEU A 158 1.58 9.03 -11.01
CA LEU A 158 1.87 8.56 -9.66
C LEU A 158 1.57 9.68 -8.67
N ILE A 159 0.80 9.36 -7.63
CA ILE A 159 0.49 10.28 -6.53
C ILE A 159 1.26 9.82 -5.30
N PRO A 160 2.36 10.50 -4.94
CA PRO A 160 3.05 10.21 -3.69
C PRO A 160 2.15 10.53 -2.50
N ALA A 161 2.07 9.63 -1.52
CA ALA A 161 1.32 9.85 -0.30
C ALA A 161 2.10 9.37 0.93
N ALA A 162 1.95 10.07 2.04
CA ALA A 162 2.52 9.66 3.32
C ALA A 162 1.57 10.02 4.46
N TYR A 163 1.57 9.23 5.53
CA TYR A 163 0.91 9.63 6.76
C TYR A 163 1.83 9.50 7.96
N ASN A 164 1.53 10.26 9.01
CA ASN A 164 2.05 10.03 10.34
C ASN A 164 0.95 10.25 11.38
N VAL A 165 1.19 9.84 12.62
CA VAL A 165 0.24 9.95 13.73
C VAL A 165 0.90 10.39 15.02
N SER A 166 0.11 11.07 15.87
CA SER A 166 0.59 11.59 17.15
C SER A 166 0.86 10.49 18.20
N LYS A 167 0.18 9.33 18.10
CA LYS A 167 0.38 8.19 19.00
C LYS A 167 0.61 6.93 18.16
N LYS A 168 1.78 6.34 18.28
CA LYS A 168 2.21 5.19 17.48
C LYS A 168 3.14 4.28 18.24
N LYS A 169 3.16 3.01 17.84
CA LYS A 169 4.24 2.06 18.15
C LYS A 169 5.00 1.78 16.85
N ILE A 170 6.31 1.91 16.90
CA ILE A 170 7.18 1.51 15.78
C ILE A 170 7.61 0.08 16.05
N LEU A 171 7.35 -0.81 15.10
CA LEU A 171 7.70 -2.22 15.22
C LEU A 171 9.14 -2.44 14.77
N SER A 172 9.82 -3.42 15.37
CA SER A 172 11.19 -3.84 15.01
C SER A 172 11.17 -4.73 13.75
N THR A 173 10.55 -4.23 12.68
CA THR A 173 10.51 -4.85 11.35
C THR A 173 11.51 -4.17 10.42
N TRP A 174 11.85 -4.79 9.28
CA TRP A 174 12.79 -4.25 8.29
C TRP A 174 12.43 -2.83 7.84
N ASP A 175 11.13 -2.50 7.78
CA ASP A 175 10.58 -1.20 7.36
C ASP A 175 10.33 -0.24 8.53
N SER A 176 10.48 -0.70 9.79
CA SER A 176 10.06 0.03 10.99
C SER A 176 8.57 0.41 10.90
N PHE A 177 7.70 -0.59 10.75
CA PHE A 177 6.27 -0.43 10.53
C PHE A 177 5.61 0.44 11.60
N ILE A 178 4.83 1.41 11.16
CA ILE A 178 4.09 2.31 12.05
C ILE A 178 2.73 1.68 12.37
N LEU A 179 2.56 1.29 13.62
CA LEU A 179 1.28 0.86 14.17
C LEU A 179 0.62 2.03 14.91
N PRO A 180 -0.41 2.65 14.31
CA PRO A 180 -1.13 3.73 14.97
C PRO A 180 -1.90 3.23 16.19
N LEU A 181 -1.99 4.08 17.21
CA LEU A 181 -2.81 3.80 18.39
C LEU A 181 -4.18 4.51 18.28
N PRO A 182 -5.22 4.00 18.97
CA PRO A 182 -6.53 4.64 19.00
C PRO A 182 -6.46 6.10 19.50
N PHE A 183 -7.43 6.90 19.05
CA PHE A 183 -7.58 8.32 19.43
C PHE A 183 -6.36 9.18 19.05
N SER A 184 -5.65 8.83 17.98
CA SER A 184 -4.55 9.60 17.44
C SER A 184 -5.05 10.76 16.56
N ARG A 185 -4.26 11.84 16.51
CA ARG A 185 -4.32 12.78 15.37
C ARG A 185 -3.47 12.16 14.25
N ALA A 186 -4.00 12.15 13.04
CA ALA A 186 -3.31 11.63 11.85
C ALA A 186 -3.16 12.76 10.83
N VAL A 187 -1.98 12.95 10.30
CA VAL A 187 -1.75 13.76 9.10
C VAL A 187 -1.58 12.84 7.91
N LEU A 188 -2.23 13.15 6.80
CA LEU A 188 -2.07 12.48 5.51
C LEU A 188 -1.70 13.54 4.48
N ILE A 189 -0.57 13.35 3.81
CA ILE A 189 -0.02 14.30 2.83
C ILE A 189 -0.02 13.64 1.46
N TYR A 190 -0.57 14.34 0.46
CA TYR A 190 -0.47 13.99 -0.95
C TYR A 190 0.50 14.95 -1.64
N GLY A 191 1.56 14.41 -2.20
CA GLY A 191 2.52 15.18 -3.00
C GLY A 191 2.00 15.48 -4.41
N GLU A 192 2.75 16.30 -5.13
CA GLU A 192 2.46 16.62 -6.53
C GLU A 192 2.46 15.39 -7.42
N PRO A 193 1.52 15.30 -8.38
CA PRO A 193 1.47 14.22 -9.35
C PRO A 193 2.78 14.09 -10.13
N LEU A 194 3.23 12.87 -10.33
CA LEU A 194 4.37 12.56 -11.17
C LEU A 194 3.88 11.88 -12.47
N TYR A 195 3.91 12.62 -13.56
CA TYR A 195 3.62 12.11 -14.89
C TYR A 195 4.89 11.54 -15.51
N ILE A 196 4.80 10.34 -16.09
CA ILE A 196 5.93 9.64 -16.71
C ILE A 196 5.88 9.90 -18.22
N SER A 197 6.80 10.72 -18.72
CA SER A 197 6.96 10.95 -20.17
C SER A 197 7.88 9.93 -20.82
N SER A 198 7.91 9.92 -22.15
CA SER A 198 8.80 9.06 -22.93
C SER A 198 10.26 9.54 -22.97
N ASN A 199 10.52 10.78 -22.57
CA ASN A 199 11.78 11.46 -22.83
C ASN A 199 12.88 11.20 -21.78
N GLU A 200 12.51 10.67 -20.61
CA GLU A 200 13.43 10.42 -19.52
C GLU A 200 13.47 8.92 -19.18
N SER A 201 14.58 8.48 -18.60
CA SER A 201 14.79 7.09 -18.23
C SER A 201 13.91 6.66 -17.01
N ASP A 202 13.60 5.38 -16.91
CA ASP A 202 12.90 4.82 -15.73
C ASP A 202 13.70 5.08 -14.45
N GLU A 203 15.03 5.14 -14.53
CA GLU A 203 15.90 5.38 -13.38
C GLU A 203 15.79 6.83 -12.85
N GLU A 204 15.67 7.82 -13.74
CA GLU A 204 15.47 9.23 -13.34
C GLU A 204 14.13 9.39 -12.63
N TYR A 205 13.04 8.85 -13.19
CA TYR A 205 11.73 8.88 -12.55
C TYR A 205 11.70 8.09 -11.23
N ARG A 206 12.43 6.98 -11.14
CA ARG A 206 12.58 6.21 -9.92
C ARG A 206 13.21 7.06 -8.81
N LYS A 207 14.31 7.76 -9.10
CA LYS A 207 14.99 8.66 -8.17
C LYS A 207 14.09 9.84 -7.78
N LEU A 208 13.37 10.42 -8.74
CA LEU A 208 12.47 11.53 -8.50
C LEU A 208 11.28 11.12 -7.60
N LEU A 209 10.65 9.96 -7.85
CA LEU A 209 9.61 9.43 -6.99
C LEU A 209 10.14 9.14 -5.58
N GLU A 210 11.33 8.53 -5.46
CA GLU A 210 11.96 8.27 -4.18
C GLU A 210 12.19 9.55 -3.39
N LYS A 211 12.70 10.59 -4.03
CA LYS A 211 12.92 11.92 -3.44
C LYS A 211 11.59 12.51 -2.93
N ARG A 212 10.57 12.59 -3.78
CA ARG A 212 9.25 13.16 -3.41
C ARG A 212 8.59 12.39 -2.26
N LEU A 213 8.66 11.05 -2.27
CA LEU A 213 8.13 10.24 -1.17
C LEU A 213 8.88 10.47 0.14
N LYS A 214 10.19 10.67 0.12
CA LYS A 214 10.97 11.00 1.31
C LYS A 214 10.60 12.38 1.85
N GLU A 215 10.54 13.40 1.00
CA GLU A 215 10.16 14.76 1.37
C GLU A 215 8.81 14.83 2.07
N ILE A 216 7.75 14.24 1.49
CA ILE A 216 6.43 14.25 2.13
C ILE A 216 6.38 13.36 3.38
N THR A 217 7.24 12.35 3.48
CA THR A 217 7.37 11.52 4.68
C THR A 217 7.99 12.32 5.83
N GLU A 218 9.04 13.06 5.56
CA GLU A 218 9.68 13.98 6.51
C GLU A 218 8.70 15.07 6.98
N GLN A 219 8.00 15.71 6.05
CA GLN A 219 6.93 16.68 6.38
C GLN A 219 5.85 16.07 7.30
N ALA A 220 5.40 14.84 7.01
CA ALA A 220 4.44 14.16 7.85
C ALA A 220 5.00 13.83 9.24
N ASP A 221 6.29 13.48 9.33
CA ASP A 221 6.95 13.17 10.59
C ASP A 221 7.13 14.41 11.46
N GLU A 222 7.48 15.55 10.89
CA GLU A 222 7.63 16.84 11.58
C GLU A 222 6.33 17.32 12.23
N CYS A 223 5.16 16.96 11.70
CA CYS A 223 3.87 17.33 12.28
C CYS A 223 3.67 16.86 13.74
N PHE A 224 4.42 15.85 14.18
CA PHE A 224 4.25 15.25 15.50
C PHE A 224 5.58 15.04 16.26
N ASN A 225 6.67 15.62 15.79
CA ASN A 225 8.00 15.56 16.43
C ASN A 225 8.27 16.76 17.35
N LYS A 226 7.19 17.35 17.92
CA LYS A 226 7.30 18.42 18.94
C LYS A 226 7.16 17.84 20.33
#